data_0c5650a60e29c630c34d74f1b1fa2de9
#
_entry.id   0c5650a60e29c630c34d74f1b1fa2de9
#
_cell.length_a   1.000
_cell.length_b   1.000
_cell.length_c   1.000
_cell.angle_alpha   90.00
_cell.angle_beta   90.00
_cell.angle_gamma   90.00
#
_symmetry.space_group_name_H-M   'P 1'
#
loop_
_entity.id
_entity.type
_entity.pdbx_description
1 polymer ?
#
loop_
_entity_poly.entity_id
_entity_poly.type
_entity_poly.pdbx_seq_one_letter_code
_entity_poly.pdbx_strand_id
1 'polypeptide(L)'
;LNIDTQYIKGGTFTWSPSTTFGTILSKKYIPTSFDTSQGYFDVRVDWSIPNNICPNPFDTTRVYIHKYPIIDFTFNYGCEPLTTTFTSIEKRGINPSLLTYSWNINNSSFTSQGPIPFVFPTQGKYWASLTVINNAGIKKCGVILTKPVEVYPKPNIVFTTDPSYKTTIALPRFRTFNSTSVNQNPFVTTLKYNWTWGKTYKLGSDTSKSPIIVFGKDTGVYWIKLVTTTDKGCKDSLLTRVVIGPDIIIFVPDAFTPDNSGPNENNTFKPLVINHKSYFMAIYSRWGEKLYETNDLTKGWDGNYLGKPAQQGVYVYKIMVTSLEDKVFQYNGTVSLIR
;
A
#
# COMPACT_ATOMS: atom_id res chain seq x y z
N LEU A 1 0.65 57.29 -20.08
CA LEU A 1 1.23 58.07 -21.19
C LEU A 1 1.62 59.44 -20.69
N ASN A 2 2.81 59.90 -21.04
CA ASN A 2 3.31 61.23 -20.76
C ASN A 2 3.66 61.91 -22.07
N ILE A 3 3.37 63.20 -22.16
CA ILE A 3 3.78 64.04 -23.31
C ILE A 3 5.15 64.64 -22.95
N ASP A 4 6.10 64.51 -23.87
CA ASP A 4 7.36 65.26 -23.78
C ASP A 4 7.10 66.71 -24.22
N THR A 5 7.26 67.63 -23.26
CA THR A 5 6.97 69.07 -23.45
C THR A 5 8.18 69.91 -23.82
N GLN A 6 9.33 69.29 -24.06
CA GLN A 6 10.60 70.01 -24.29
C GLN A 6 10.49 70.98 -25.54
N TYR A 7 9.60 70.72 -26.46
CA TYR A 7 9.45 71.45 -27.69
C TYR A 7 8.08 72.17 -27.86
N ILE A 8 7.21 72.16 -26.82
CA ILE A 8 5.84 72.61 -26.92
C ILE A 8 5.63 73.91 -26.07
N LYS A 9 5.48 75.03 -26.71
CA LYS A 9 5.15 76.33 -26.04
C LYS A 9 3.72 76.79 -26.36
N GLY A 10 2.88 76.79 -25.33
CA GLY A 10 1.49 77.25 -25.39
C GLY A 10 0.52 76.25 -26.06
N GLY A 11 -0.79 76.49 -25.88
CA GLY A 11 -1.86 75.66 -26.43
C GLY A 11 -2.52 74.73 -25.41
N THR A 12 -3.54 74.01 -25.82
CA THR A 12 -4.32 73.07 -25.02
C THR A 12 -4.23 71.69 -25.63
N PHE A 13 -4.13 70.67 -24.73
CA PHE A 13 -4.09 69.24 -25.10
C PHE A 13 -5.44 68.60 -24.80
N THR A 14 -5.98 67.88 -25.76
CA THR A 14 -7.14 67.03 -25.57
C THR A 14 -6.77 65.53 -25.80
N TRP A 15 -7.25 64.69 -24.92
CA TRP A 15 -6.98 63.25 -24.97
C TRP A 15 -8.27 62.53 -25.41
N SER A 16 -8.08 61.52 -26.26
CA SER A 16 -9.14 60.64 -26.66
C SER A 16 -8.66 59.18 -26.41
N PRO A 17 -9.41 58.33 -25.75
CA PRO A 17 -10.78 58.57 -25.23
C PRO A 17 -10.81 59.55 -24.06
N SER A 18 -11.90 60.29 -23.95
CA SER A 18 -12.09 61.40 -22.97
C SER A 18 -12.16 60.94 -21.50
N THR A 19 -12.36 59.67 -21.25
CA THR A 19 -12.44 59.07 -19.90
C THR A 19 -11.06 58.83 -19.29
N THR A 20 -10.22 59.82 -19.21
CA THR A 20 -8.86 59.74 -18.66
C THR A 20 -8.74 60.53 -17.36
N PHE A 21 -7.87 60.05 -16.46
CA PHE A 21 -7.57 60.69 -15.17
C PHE A 21 -6.11 61.15 -15.13
N GLY A 22 -5.85 62.29 -14.50
CA GLY A 22 -4.50 62.81 -14.31
C GLY A 22 -4.36 64.27 -14.75
N THR A 23 -3.10 64.74 -14.86
CA THR A 23 -2.78 66.10 -15.30
C THR A 23 -2.92 66.27 -16.80
N ILE A 24 -2.85 67.54 -17.32
CA ILE A 24 -2.83 67.79 -18.76
C ILE A 24 -1.71 67.05 -19.48
N LEU A 25 -0.55 66.90 -18.86
CA LEU A 25 0.63 66.25 -19.46
C LEU A 25 0.76 64.77 -19.17
N SER A 26 -0.07 64.25 -18.26
CA SER A 26 -0.03 62.84 -17.90
C SER A 26 -1.44 62.33 -17.59
N LYS A 27 -1.89 61.37 -18.36
CA LYS A 27 -3.23 60.79 -18.21
C LYS A 27 -3.16 59.28 -17.91
N LYS A 28 -4.06 58.83 -17.03
CA LYS A 28 -4.28 57.41 -16.74
C LYS A 28 -5.62 57.00 -17.36
N TYR A 29 -5.61 55.97 -18.17
CA TYR A 29 -6.81 55.39 -18.77
C TYR A 29 -7.06 54.00 -18.19
N ILE A 30 -8.32 53.70 -17.91
CA ILE A 30 -8.75 52.36 -17.50
C ILE A 30 -9.49 51.75 -18.69
N PRO A 31 -8.96 50.64 -19.28
CA PRO A 31 -9.59 50.01 -20.43
C PRO A 31 -11.02 49.56 -20.12
N THR A 32 -11.91 49.79 -21.09
CA THR A 32 -13.32 49.37 -21.03
C THR A 32 -13.47 47.90 -21.38
N SER A 33 -14.67 47.33 -21.22
CA SER A 33 -14.99 45.98 -21.68
C SER A 33 -14.85 45.86 -23.21
N PHE A 34 -15.13 46.90 -23.95
CA PHE A 34 -14.95 46.92 -25.40
C PHE A 34 -13.46 46.84 -25.78
N ASP A 35 -12.60 47.65 -25.14
CA ASP A 35 -11.15 47.61 -25.37
C ASP A 35 -10.57 46.21 -25.04
N THR A 36 -11.02 45.64 -23.94
CA THR A 36 -10.58 44.32 -23.56
C THR A 36 -11.06 43.20 -24.52
N SER A 37 -12.22 43.40 -25.16
CA SER A 37 -12.73 42.47 -26.18
C SER A 37 -11.94 42.54 -27.50
N GLN A 38 -11.58 43.78 -27.90
CA GLN A 38 -10.75 43.99 -29.09
C GLN A 38 -9.27 43.67 -28.87
N GLY A 39 -8.80 43.73 -27.63
CA GLY A 39 -7.40 43.48 -27.28
C GLY A 39 -6.48 44.67 -27.50
N TYR A 40 -7.01 45.83 -27.81
CA TYR A 40 -6.28 47.09 -27.93
C TYR A 40 -7.22 48.28 -27.77
N PHE A 41 -6.64 49.45 -27.55
CA PHE A 41 -7.30 50.73 -27.69
C PHE A 41 -6.29 51.72 -28.24
N ASP A 42 -6.80 52.74 -28.99
CA ASP A 42 -5.99 53.80 -29.53
C ASP A 42 -6.09 55.03 -28.62
N VAL A 43 -4.95 55.61 -28.31
CA VAL A 43 -4.86 56.85 -27.55
C VAL A 43 -4.43 57.92 -28.53
N ARG A 44 -5.23 58.98 -28.64
CA ARG A 44 -4.95 60.14 -29.46
C ARG A 44 -4.78 61.36 -28.58
N VAL A 45 -3.78 62.15 -28.90
CA VAL A 45 -3.57 63.51 -28.32
C VAL A 45 -3.66 64.55 -29.43
N ASP A 46 -4.57 65.43 -29.28
CA ASP A 46 -4.72 66.59 -30.15
C ASP A 46 -4.14 67.82 -29.44
N TRP A 47 -3.36 68.59 -30.13
CA TRP A 47 -2.79 69.83 -29.64
C TRP A 47 -3.38 71.00 -30.39
N SER A 48 -4.15 71.86 -29.70
CA SER A 48 -4.75 73.06 -30.25
C SER A 48 -3.93 74.29 -29.88
N ILE A 49 -3.48 75.01 -30.91
CA ILE A 49 -2.72 76.25 -30.76
C ILE A 49 -3.69 77.45 -31.11
N PRO A 50 -3.86 78.35 -30.16
CA PRO A 50 -4.71 79.57 -30.45
C PRO A 50 -4.17 80.34 -31.63
N ASN A 51 -5.10 80.79 -32.51
CA ASN A 51 -4.81 81.60 -33.71
C ASN A 51 -3.94 80.89 -34.77
N ASN A 52 -3.93 79.55 -34.80
CA ASN A 52 -3.20 78.80 -35.81
C ASN A 52 -4.10 78.66 -37.09
N ILE A 53 -3.54 78.98 -38.25
CA ILE A 53 -4.20 78.79 -39.55
C ILE A 53 -4.03 77.34 -40.06
N CYS A 54 -3.09 76.61 -39.54
CA CYS A 54 -2.84 75.21 -39.91
C CYS A 54 -3.72 74.22 -39.10
N PRO A 55 -4.05 73.05 -39.67
CA PRO A 55 -4.73 71.99 -38.88
C PRO A 55 -3.98 71.66 -37.59
N ASN A 56 -4.72 71.46 -36.49
CA ASN A 56 -4.13 71.13 -35.23
C ASN A 56 -3.35 69.81 -35.35
N PRO A 57 -2.09 69.74 -34.89
CA PRO A 57 -1.34 68.55 -34.91
C PRO A 57 -1.90 67.52 -33.88
N PHE A 58 -1.83 66.27 -34.25
CA PHE A 58 -2.19 65.17 -33.37
C PHE A 58 -1.20 64.05 -33.46
N ASP A 59 -1.16 63.20 -32.39
CA ASP A 59 -0.44 61.92 -32.37
C ASP A 59 -1.35 60.81 -31.88
N THR A 60 -1.17 59.60 -32.41
CA THR A 60 -1.98 58.46 -32.07
C THR A 60 -1.08 57.24 -31.77
N THR A 61 -1.27 56.66 -30.62
CA THR A 61 -0.57 55.48 -30.21
C THR A 61 -1.55 54.33 -29.87
N ARG A 62 -1.28 53.15 -30.43
CA ARG A 62 -2.04 51.94 -30.12
C ARG A 62 -1.45 51.27 -28.90
N VAL A 63 -2.31 50.99 -27.89
CA VAL A 63 -1.97 50.27 -26.67
C VAL A 63 -2.64 48.91 -26.73
N TYR A 64 -1.82 47.84 -26.71
CA TYR A 64 -2.32 46.46 -26.71
C TYR A 64 -2.62 45.98 -25.30
N ILE A 65 -3.75 45.27 -25.17
CA ILE A 65 -4.19 44.68 -23.90
C ILE A 65 -3.92 43.16 -23.98
N HIS A 66 -3.00 42.68 -23.15
CA HIS A 66 -2.70 41.26 -23.10
C HIS A 66 -3.49 40.60 -21.99
N LYS A 67 -4.18 39.49 -22.33
CA LYS A 67 -5.03 38.73 -21.40
C LYS A 67 -4.16 37.92 -20.44
N TYR A 68 -4.50 37.93 -19.14
CA TYR A 68 -3.99 36.95 -18.18
C TYR A 68 -4.46 35.55 -18.55
N PRO A 69 -3.61 34.53 -18.53
CA PRO A 69 -4.07 33.14 -18.68
C PRO A 69 -4.98 32.74 -17.50
N ILE A 70 -6.04 31.99 -17.78
CA ILE A 70 -6.81 31.28 -16.76
C ILE A 70 -6.46 29.82 -16.90
N ILE A 71 -5.76 29.27 -15.90
CA ILE A 71 -5.20 27.96 -15.96
C ILE A 71 -5.85 27.01 -14.98
N ASP A 72 -5.82 25.75 -15.35
CA ASP A 72 -6.11 24.61 -14.49
C ASP A 72 -5.18 23.45 -14.87
N PHE A 73 -5.15 22.41 -14.07
CA PHE A 73 -4.51 21.15 -14.45
C PHE A 73 -5.17 19.98 -13.74
N THR A 74 -5.08 18.83 -14.38
CA THR A 74 -5.63 17.56 -13.90
C THR A 74 -4.54 16.54 -13.65
N PHE A 75 -4.80 15.64 -12.72
CA PHE A 75 -4.02 14.47 -12.39
C PHE A 75 -4.90 13.49 -11.59
N ASN A 76 -4.45 12.24 -11.41
CA ASN A 76 -5.16 11.24 -10.62
C ASN A 76 -4.51 11.04 -9.26
N TYR A 77 -5.32 10.89 -8.22
CA TYR A 77 -4.90 10.39 -6.90
C TYR A 77 -4.79 8.86 -6.94
N GLY A 78 -4.02 8.27 -6.04
CA GLY A 78 -3.91 6.82 -5.98
C GLY A 78 -2.98 6.32 -4.89
N CYS A 79 -2.69 5.03 -4.99
CA CYS A 79 -1.87 4.30 -4.01
C CYS A 79 -0.40 4.32 -4.40
N GLU A 80 0.47 4.27 -3.39
CA GLU A 80 1.92 4.11 -3.61
C GLU A 80 2.28 2.76 -4.28
N PRO A 81 3.25 2.75 -5.23
CA PRO A 81 3.77 3.91 -5.93
C PRO A 81 2.70 4.47 -6.88
N LEU A 82 2.45 5.81 -6.83
CA LEU A 82 1.49 6.45 -7.71
C LEU A 82 2.17 6.91 -9.00
N THR A 83 1.75 6.35 -10.12
CA THR A 83 2.06 6.89 -11.45
C THR A 83 0.86 7.70 -11.93
N THR A 84 1.07 8.98 -12.19
CA THR A 84 0.03 9.88 -12.67
C THR A 84 0.56 10.81 -13.75
N THR A 85 -0.33 11.43 -14.51
CA THR A 85 0.02 12.33 -15.61
C THR A 85 -0.62 13.69 -15.36
N PHE A 86 0.20 14.74 -15.38
CA PHE A 86 -0.25 16.12 -15.23
C PHE A 86 -0.54 16.72 -16.58
N THR A 87 -1.76 17.23 -16.77
CA THR A 87 -2.21 17.85 -18.02
C THR A 87 -2.69 19.24 -17.74
N SER A 88 -2.08 20.26 -18.38
CA SER A 88 -2.49 21.65 -18.25
C SER A 88 -3.75 21.95 -19.06
N ILE A 89 -4.56 22.89 -18.55
CA ILE A 89 -5.76 23.39 -19.19
C ILE A 89 -5.69 24.92 -19.18
N GLU A 90 -5.72 25.53 -20.36
CA GLU A 90 -5.90 26.99 -20.51
C GLU A 90 -7.35 27.26 -20.92
N LYS A 91 -8.06 28.15 -20.17
CA LYS A 91 -9.52 28.35 -20.29
C LYS A 91 -9.92 29.62 -21.07
N ARG A 92 -8.98 30.50 -21.43
CA ARG A 92 -9.27 31.75 -22.15
C ARG A 92 -9.08 31.69 -23.66
N GLY A 93 -8.55 30.57 -24.19
CA GLY A 93 -8.27 30.42 -25.61
C GLY A 93 -7.12 31.32 -26.11
N ILE A 94 -6.11 31.56 -25.25
CA ILE A 94 -4.89 32.24 -25.65
C ILE A 94 -4.09 31.30 -26.57
N ASN A 95 -3.56 31.88 -27.67
CA ASN A 95 -2.76 31.09 -28.60
C ASN A 95 -1.59 30.40 -27.87
N PRO A 96 -1.49 29.06 -27.90
CA PRO A 96 -0.46 28.32 -27.20
C PRO A 96 0.97 28.72 -27.53
N SER A 97 1.23 29.21 -28.76
CA SER A 97 2.56 29.71 -29.17
C SER A 97 3.04 30.93 -28.37
N LEU A 98 2.14 31.63 -27.72
CA LEU A 98 2.42 32.78 -26.88
C LEU A 98 2.61 32.41 -25.41
N LEU A 99 2.39 31.14 -25.05
CA LEU A 99 2.42 30.69 -23.67
C LEU A 99 3.72 29.92 -23.38
N THR A 100 4.29 30.22 -22.23
CA THR A 100 5.37 29.40 -21.64
C THR A 100 4.85 28.70 -20.42
N TYR A 101 5.13 27.40 -20.31
CA TYR A 101 4.72 26.56 -19.20
C TYR A 101 5.93 26.18 -18.35
N SER A 102 5.80 26.26 -17.04
CA SER A 102 6.79 25.79 -16.08
C SER A 102 6.09 25.06 -14.95
N TRP A 103 6.47 23.82 -14.73
CA TRP A 103 5.96 22.99 -13.65
C TRP A 103 7.00 22.81 -12.57
N ASN A 104 6.53 22.76 -11.34
CA ASN A 104 7.28 22.21 -10.21
C ASN A 104 6.43 21.11 -9.58
N ILE A 105 6.84 19.86 -9.74
CA ILE A 105 6.17 18.67 -9.21
C ILE A 105 7.12 18.01 -8.23
N ASN A 106 6.81 18.08 -6.93
CA ASN A 106 7.68 17.52 -5.88
C ASN A 106 9.16 17.89 -6.07
N ASN A 107 9.45 19.19 -6.23
CA ASN A 107 10.78 19.77 -6.48
C ASN A 107 11.44 19.40 -7.83
N SER A 108 10.74 18.70 -8.70
CA SER A 108 11.20 18.44 -10.07
C SER A 108 10.59 19.47 -11.02
N SER A 109 11.42 20.05 -11.89
CA SER A 109 10.99 21.11 -12.82
C SER A 109 10.84 20.60 -14.25
N PHE A 110 9.78 21.06 -14.94
CA PHE A 110 9.49 20.72 -16.34
C PHE A 110 9.02 21.99 -17.07
N THR A 111 9.31 22.07 -18.37
CA THR A 111 8.98 23.24 -19.21
C THR A 111 8.09 22.90 -20.40
N SER A 112 7.27 21.88 -20.29
CA SER A 112 6.35 21.42 -21.33
C SER A 112 4.91 21.85 -21.00
N GLN A 113 4.08 22.05 -22.05
CA GLN A 113 2.63 22.20 -21.86
C GLN A 113 2.00 20.96 -21.22
N GLY A 114 2.60 19.79 -21.39
CA GLY A 114 2.13 18.48 -20.96
C GLY A 114 1.70 17.61 -22.15
N PRO A 115 1.29 16.37 -21.89
CA PRO A 115 1.15 15.70 -20.60
C PRO A 115 2.52 15.35 -19.96
N ILE A 116 2.64 15.49 -18.65
CA ILE A 116 3.87 15.17 -17.89
C ILE A 116 3.61 13.95 -17.03
N PRO A 117 4.18 12.78 -17.34
CA PRO A 117 4.13 11.61 -16.46
C PRO A 117 5.05 11.82 -15.25
N PHE A 118 4.58 11.46 -14.07
CA PHE A 118 5.34 11.54 -12.83
C PHE A 118 5.03 10.37 -11.91
N VAL A 119 6.04 9.91 -11.16
CA VAL A 119 5.92 8.80 -10.21
C VAL A 119 6.24 9.29 -8.80
N PHE A 120 5.28 9.11 -7.89
CA PHE A 120 5.48 9.30 -6.46
C PHE A 120 5.74 7.93 -5.83
N PRO A 121 6.96 7.66 -5.33
CA PRO A 121 7.35 6.31 -4.89
C PRO A 121 6.69 5.90 -3.58
N THR A 122 6.40 6.85 -2.69
CA THR A 122 5.90 6.61 -1.34
C THR A 122 4.62 7.38 -1.06
N GLN A 123 3.87 6.92 -0.07
CA GLN A 123 2.70 7.61 0.44
C GLN A 123 3.07 8.99 1.00
N GLY A 124 2.14 9.94 0.91
CA GLY A 124 2.34 11.28 1.44
C GLY A 124 1.48 12.35 0.78
N LYS A 125 1.67 13.58 1.24
CA LYS A 125 1.09 14.78 0.63
C LYS A 125 2.20 15.56 -0.07
N TYR A 126 2.07 15.67 -1.37
CA TYR A 126 2.99 16.36 -2.25
C TYR A 126 2.34 17.60 -2.86
N TRP A 127 3.10 18.44 -3.51
CA TRP A 127 2.61 19.64 -4.17
C TRP A 127 3.02 19.66 -5.63
N ALA A 128 2.10 20.08 -6.48
CA ALA A 128 2.34 20.37 -7.90
C ALA A 128 1.94 21.81 -8.19
N SER A 129 2.83 22.56 -8.80
CA SER A 129 2.60 23.95 -9.21
C SER A 129 2.78 24.06 -10.71
N LEU A 130 1.85 24.75 -11.37
CA LEU A 130 1.94 25.13 -12.76
C LEU A 130 2.02 26.64 -12.85
N THR A 131 3.06 27.14 -13.49
CA THR A 131 3.22 28.56 -13.87
C THR A 131 3.04 28.66 -15.38
N VAL A 132 2.13 29.54 -15.80
CA VAL A 132 1.93 29.86 -17.23
C VAL A 132 2.12 31.36 -17.45
N ILE A 133 2.96 31.71 -18.40
CA ILE A 133 3.29 33.07 -18.75
C ILE A 133 2.83 33.33 -20.17
N ASN A 134 2.01 34.36 -20.34
CA ASN A 134 1.69 34.91 -21.66
C ASN A 134 2.79 35.92 -22.07
N ASN A 135 3.50 35.59 -23.13
CA ASN A 135 4.63 36.35 -23.66
C ASN A 135 4.20 37.41 -24.72
N ALA A 136 2.91 37.60 -24.95
CA ALA A 136 2.45 38.63 -25.82
C ALA A 136 2.83 40.02 -25.27
N GLY A 137 3.57 40.81 -26.04
CA GLY A 137 3.99 42.15 -25.68
C GLY A 137 5.22 42.27 -24.79
N ILE A 138 5.52 43.53 -24.41
CA ILE A 138 6.73 43.91 -23.66
C ILE A 138 6.67 43.46 -22.19
N LYS A 139 5.50 43.53 -21.57
CA LYS A 139 5.26 43.10 -20.20
C LYS A 139 4.58 41.73 -20.19
N LYS A 140 5.25 40.74 -19.66
CA LYS A 140 4.74 39.37 -19.54
C LYS A 140 3.68 39.27 -18.43
N CYS A 141 2.59 38.55 -18.70
CA CYS A 141 1.53 38.30 -17.74
C CYS A 141 1.59 36.80 -17.33
N GLY A 142 1.82 36.52 -16.08
CA GLY A 142 1.93 35.14 -15.58
C GLY A 142 0.94 34.83 -14.45
N VAL A 143 0.61 33.58 -14.30
CA VAL A 143 -0.19 33.03 -13.20
C VAL A 143 0.42 31.75 -12.69
N ILE A 144 0.28 31.50 -11.41
CA ILE A 144 0.73 30.27 -10.73
C ILE A 144 -0.49 29.61 -10.09
N LEU A 145 -0.67 28.32 -10.35
CA LEU A 145 -1.66 27.48 -9.69
C LEU A 145 -0.95 26.31 -8.99
N THR A 146 -1.25 26.11 -7.71
CA THR A 146 -0.69 25.01 -6.91
C THR A 146 -1.81 24.13 -6.40
N LYS A 147 -1.65 22.80 -6.52
CA LYS A 147 -2.58 21.81 -5.98
C LYS A 147 -1.83 20.75 -5.16
N PRO A 148 -2.45 20.24 -4.06
CA PRO A 148 -1.92 19.09 -3.35
C PRO A 148 -2.13 17.80 -4.14
N VAL A 149 -1.16 16.90 -4.06
CA VAL A 149 -1.24 15.54 -4.61
C VAL A 149 -1.16 14.58 -3.44
N GLU A 150 -2.22 13.82 -3.21
CA GLU A 150 -2.30 12.84 -2.13
C GLU A 150 -2.01 11.44 -2.67
N VAL A 151 -1.02 10.79 -2.10
CA VAL A 151 -0.64 9.41 -2.38
C VAL A 151 -0.97 8.56 -1.16
N TYR A 152 -1.83 7.57 -1.35
CA TYR A 152 -2.35 6.76 -0.26
C TYR A 152 -1.45 5.54 0.01
N PRO A 153 -1.29 5.14 1.29
CA PRO A 153 -0.50 3.97 1.66
C PRO A 153 -1.17 2.67 1.27
N LYS A 154 -0.36 1.66 0.98
CA LYS A 154 -0.78 0.26 0.95
C LYS A 154 -0.86 -0.32 2.36
N PRO A 155 -1.72 -1.32 2.62
CA PRO A 155 -1.69 -2.05 3.88
C PRO A 155 -0.38 -2.85 4.03
N ASN A 156 0.21 -2.85 5.23
CA ASN A 156 1.28 -3.77 5.59
C ASN A 156 0.66 -5.00 6.24
N ILE A 157 0.60 -6.12 5.52
CA ILE A 157 -0.11 -7.32 5.94
C ILE A 157 0.77 -8.17 6.81
N VAL A 158 0.35 -8.38 8.06
CA VAL A 158 0.99 -9.27 9.02
C VAL A 158 -0.08 -10.07 9.74
N PHE A 159 0.07 -11.39 9.80
CA PHE A 159 -0.75 -12.25 10.65
C PHE A 159 0.06 -13.43 11.19
N THR A 160 -0.40 -13.97 12.29
CA THR A 160 0.08 -15.21 12.91
C THR A 160 -1.09 -16.17 13.09
N THR A 161 -0.80 -17.41 13.41
CA THR A 161 -1.83 -18.42 13.66
C THR A 161 -1.47 -19.25 14.91
N ASP A 162 -2.49 -19.83 15.53
CA ASP A 162 -2.35 -20.79 16.62
C ASP A 162 -3.17 -22.06 16.28
N PRO A 163 -2.54 -23.21 16.09
CA PRO A 163 -1.09 -23.44 16.05
C PRO A 163 -0.39 -22.71 14.87
N SER A 164 0.93 -22.53 14.99
CA SER A 164 1.71 -21.78 13.98
C SER A 164 1.67 -22.45 12.60
N TYR A 165 1.34 -21.69 11.57
CA TYR A 165 1.37 -22.18 10.18
C TYR A 165 2.79 -22.50 9.67
N LYS A 166 3.83 -22.08 10.39
CA LYS A 166 5.23 -22.37 10.06
C LYS A 166 5.66 -23.79 10.37
N THR A 167 4.87 -24.50 11.16
CA THR A 167 5.07 -25.92 11.48
C THR A 167 4.00 -26.77 10.80
N THR A 168 4.21 -28.10 10.74
CA THR A 168 3.15 -29.02 10.30
C THR A 168 2.02 -29.00 11.32
N ILE A 169 0.80 -28.76 10.84
CA ILE A 169 -0.40 -28.66 11.67
C ILE A 169 -1.14 -29.99 11.58
N ALA A 170 -1.34 -30.65 12.73
CA ALA A 170 -2.12 -31.89 12.80
C ALA A 170 -3.63 -31.62 12.78
N LEU A 171 -4.04 -30.51 13.38
CA LEU A 171 -5.46 -30.11 13.41
C LEU A 171 -5.85 -29.42 12.11
N PRO A 172 -7.01 -29.77 11.51
CA PRO A 172 -7.48 -29.12 10.30
C PRO A 172 -8.02 -27.71 10.54
N ARG A 173 -7.95 -27.20 11.75
CA ARG A 173 -8.45 -25.88 12.13
C ARG A 173 -7.45 -25.12 13.00
N PHE A 174 -7.39 -23.79 12.80
CA PHE A 174 -6.59 -22.90 13.65
C PHE A 174 -7.16 -21.47 13.64
N ARG A 175 -6.80 -20.71 14.69
CA ARG A 175 -7.13 -19.28 14.77
C ARG A 175 -6.08 -18.45 14.05
N THR A 176 -6.52 -17.37 13.43
CA THR A 176 -5.65 -16.33 12.89
C THR A 176 -5.62 -15.13 13.84
N PHE A 177 -4.47 -14.47 13.93
CA PHE A 177 -4.28 -13.22 14.64
C PHE A 177 -3.73 -12.21 13.64
N ASN A 178 -4.60 -11.31 13.16
CA ASN A 178 -4.26 -10.36 12.14
C ASN A 178 -3.85 -9.02 12.77
N SER A 179 -2.60 -8.64 12.56
CA SER A 179 -2.00 -7.37 12.97
C SER A 179 -1.72 -6.44 11.79
N THR A 180 -2.40 -6.64 10.67
CA THR A 180 -2.30 -5.76 9.50
C THR A 180 -2.50 -4.31 9.89
N SER A 181 -1.60 -3.45 9.46
CA SER A 181 -1.60 -2.02 9.72
C SER A 181 -1.45 -1.23 8.42
N VAL A 182 -1.75 0.05 8.47
CA VAL A 182 -1.29 1.02 7.47
C VAL A 182 -0.31 1.97 8.16
N ASN A 183 0.73 2.38 7.44
CA ASN A 183 1.61 3.42 7.94
C ASN A 183 0.77 4.64 8.30
N GLN A 184 1.15 5.33 9.37
CA GLN A 184 0.41 6.48 9.90
C GLN A 184 0.08 7.47 8.78
N ASN A 185 -1.17 7.42 8.35
CA ASN A 185 -1.70 8.31 7.33
C ASN A 185 -3.10 8.73 7.76
N PRO A 186 -3.34 10.03 8.00
CA PRO A 186 -4.63 10.53 8.49
C PRO A 186 -5.78 10.32 7.50
N PHE A 187 -5.47 9.97 6.24
CA PHE A 187 -6.47 9.77 5.19
C PHE A 187 -7.01 8.34 5.08
N VAL A 188 -6.40 7.36 5.79
CA VAL A 188 -6.87 5.96 5.79
C VAL A 188 -7.45 5.64 7.17
N THR A 189 -8.73 5.34 7.22
CA THR A 189 -9.48 5.13 8.49
C THR A 189 -9.92 3.69 8.69
N THR A 190 -10.15 2.93 7.63
CA THR A 190 -10.69 1.57 7.71
C THR A 190 -9.98 0.60 6.80
N LEU A 191 -9.94 -0.67 7.25
CA LEU A 191 -9.42 -1.81 6.49
C LEU A 191 -10.53 -2.84 6.28
N LYS A 192 -10.63 -3.34 5.06
CA LYS A 192 -11.47 -4.50 4.70
C LYS A 192 -10.58 -5.70 4.45
N TYR A 193 -10.98 -6.85 4.97
CA TYR A 193 -10.25 -8.11 4.86
C TYR A 193 -10.98 -9.08 3.95
N ASN A 194 -10.23 -9.87 3.19
CA ASN A 194 -10.76 -10.98 2.41
C ASN A 194 -9.77 -12.14 2.50
N TRP A 195 -10.13 -13.14 3.28
CA TRP A 195 -9.38 -14.37 3.46
C TRP A 195 -9.91 -15.42 2.49
N THR A 196 -9.01 -16.16 1.88
CA THR A 196 -9.33 -17.36 1.10
C THR A 196 -8.30 -18.44 1.41
N TRP A 197 -8.73 -19.71 1.46
CA TRP A 197 -7.84 -20.81 1.76
C TRP A 197 -8.22 -22.10 1.03
N GLY A 198 -7.32 -23.06 0.99
CA GLY A 198 -7.49 -24.35 0.34
C GLY A 198 -6.30 -24.77 -0.51
N LYS A 199 -6.35 -25.98 -1.09
CA LYS A 199 -5.36 -26.43 -2.08
C LYS A 199 -5.33 -25.52 -3.32
N THR A 200 -6.49 -24.99 -3.69
CA THR A 200 -6.69 -24.06 -4.83
C THR A 200 -7.42 -22.77 -4.41
N TYR A 201 -7.30 -22.33 -3.15
CA TYR A 201 -7.99 -21.16 -2.55
C TYR A 201 -9.52 -21.19 -2.59
N LYS A 202 -10.12 -22.36 -2.84
CA LYS A 202 -11.58 -22.51 -3.00
C LYS A 202 -12.24 -23.31 -1.87
N LEU A 203 -11.48 -23.66 -0.83
CA LEU A 203 -12.03 -24.42 0.30
C LEU A 203 -12.91 -23.56 1.20
N GLY A 204 -12.53 -22.29 1.41
CA GLY A 204 -13.28 -21.36 2.23
C GLY A 204 -12.84 -19.92 2.04
N SER A 205 -13.68 -18.99 2.52
CA SER A 205 -13.43 -17.56 2.53
C SER A 205 -14.07 -16.90 3.74
N ASP A 206 -13.51 -15.77 4.21
CA ASP A 206 -14.02 -14.99 5.34
C ASP A 206 -13.58 -13.52 5.20
N THR A 207 -14.36 -12.61 5.77
CA THR A 207 -14.10 -11.17 5.73
C THR A 207 -13.85 -10.56 7.12
N SER A 208 -13.89 -11.37 8.17
CA SER A 208 -13.56 -10.90 9.52
C SER A 208 -12.08 -10.56 9.66
N LYS A 209 -11.74 -9.75 10.66
CA LYS A 209 -10.34 -9.36 10.91
C LYS A 209 -9.46 -10.58 11.19
N SER A 210 -9.94 -11.52 11.97
CA SER A 210 -9.19 -12.69 12.46
C SER A 210 -10.09 -13.94 12.47
N PRO A 211 -10.31 -14.58 11.32
CA PRO A 211 -11.17 -15.74 11.23
C PRO A 211 -10.57 -16.98 11.88
N ILE A 212 -11.44 -17.96 12.15
CA ILE A 212 -11.03 -19.33 12.38
C ILE A 212 -11.02 -20.01 11.01
N ILE A 213 -9.84 -20.52 10.61
CA ILE A 213 -9.67 -21.23 9.34
C ILE A 213 -9.83 -22.73 9.59
N VAL A 214 -10.65 -23.38 8.76
CA VAL A 214 -10.87 -24.83 8.80
C VAL A 214 -10.46 -25.40 7.45
N PHE A 215 -9.55 -26.37 7.45
CA PHE A 215 -9.19 -27.18 6.29
C PHE A 215 -10.02 -28.47 6.26
N GLY A 216 -10.03 -29.15 5.12
CA GLY A 216 -10.60 -30.49 5.01
C GLY A 216 -9.81 -31.52 5.82
N LYS A 217 -10.32 -32.76 5.89
CA LYS A 217 -9.66 -33.86 6.61
C LYS A 217 -8.41 -34.41 5.92
N ASP A 218 -8.16 -34.01 4.68
CA ASP A 218 -7.04 -34.49 3.89
C ASP A 218 -5.74 -33.85 4.34
N THR A 219 -4.72 -34.66 4.48
CA THR A 219 -3.35 -34.16 4.66
C THR A 219 -2.82 -33.53 3.36
N GLY A 220 -1.78 -32.70 3.51
CA GLY A 220 -1.11 -32.11 2.37
C GLY A 220 -0.82 -30.63 2.52
N VAL A 221 -0.49 -29.99 1.40
CA VAL A 221 -0.15 -28.58 1.33
C VAL A 221 -1.40 -27.77 0.99
N TYR A 222 -1.66 -26.78 1.81
CA TYR A 222 -2.73 -25.80 1.64
C TYR A 222 -2.15 -24.39 1.60
N TRP A 223 -2.93 -23.47 1.11
CA TRP A 223 -2.57 -22.07 1.00
C TRP A 223 -3.60 -21.21 1.71
N ILE A 224 -3.12 -20.13 2.32
CA ILE A 224 -3.95 -19.05 2.86
C ILE A 224 -3.55 -17.78 2.12
N LYS A 225 -4.53 -17.07 1.62
CA LYS A 225 -4.36 -15.74 1.05
C LYS A 225 -5.21 -14.75 1.83
N LEU A 226 -4.57 -13.70 2.34
CA LEU A 226 -5.24 -12.52 2.88
C LEU A 226 -5.07 -11.38 1.88
N VAL A 227 -6.16 -10.78 1.45
CA VAL A 227 -6.19 -9.51 0.71
C VAL A 227 -6.77 -8.46 1.64
N THR A 228 -6.05 -7.38 1.85
CA THR A 228 -6.54 -6.24 2.62
C THR A 228 -6.71 -5.04 1.70
N THR A 229 -7.81 -4.31 1.88
CA THR A 229 -8.16 -3.13 1.10
C THR A 229 -8.43 -1.96 2.05
N THR A 230 -7.82 -0.80 1.79
CA THR A 230 -8.11 0.43 2.52
C THR A 230 -9.41 1.08 2.02
N ASP A 231 -9.97 2.02 2.77
CA ASP A 231 -11.11 2.86 2.34
C ASP A 231 -10.80 3.72 1.10
N LYS A 232 -9.53 3.97 0.81
CA LYS A 232 -9.06 4.64 -0.42
C LYS A 232 -8.86 3.69 -1.61
N GLY A 233 -9.18 2.39 -1.43
CA GLY A 233 -9.07 1.38 -2.48
C GLY A 233 -7.68 0.78 -2.66
N CYS A 234 -6.70 1.14 -1.83
CA CYS A 234 -5.36 0.56 -1.87
C CYS A 234 -5.39 -0.87 -1.38
N LYS A 235 -4.78 -1.79 -2.14
CA LYS A 235 -4.78 -3.22 -1.86
C LYS A 235 -3.37 -3.75 -1.74
N ASP A 236 -3.23 -4.72 -0.84
CA ASP A 236 -2.09 -5.62 -0.81
C ASP A 236 -2.54 -7.03 -0.47
N SER A 237 -1.68 -8.04 -0.66
CA SER A 237 -2.01 -9.42 -0.38
C SER A 237 -0.81 -10.18 0.15
N LEU A 238 -1.06 -11.03 1.15
CA LEU A 238 -0.09 -12.00 1.67
C LEU A 238 -0.60 -13.40 1.37
N LEU A 239 0.28 -14.20 0.76
CA LEU A 239 0.07 -15.60 0.48
C LEU A 239 1.04 -16.44 1.33
N THR A 240 0.51 -17.41 2.06
CA THR A 240 1.35 -18.32 2.86
C THR A 240 0.95 -19.77 2.68
N ARG A 241 1.93 -20.64 2.84
CA ARG A 241 1.79 -22.10 2.77
C ARG A 241 1.53 -22.66 4.16
N VAL A 242 0.61 -23.62 4.25
CA VAL A 242 0.31 -24.40 5.45
C VAL A 242 0.43 -25.87 5.10
N VAL A 243 1.06 -26.65 5.95
CA VAL A 243 1.15 -28.12 5.81
C VAL A 243 0.25 -28.76 6.85
N ILE A 244 -0.74 -29.50 6.39
CA ILE A 244 -1.61 -30.32 7.23
C ILE A 244 -1.06 -31.73 7.22
N GLY A 245 -0.60 -32.19 8.39
CA GLY A 245 -0.08 -33.54 8.61
C GLY A 245 -1.14 -34.48 9.17
N PRO A 246 -0.78 -35.72 9.41
CA PRO A 246 -1.67 -36.68 10.08
C PRO A 246 -1.95 -36.25 11.52
N ASP A 247 -3.12 -36.67 12.05
CA ASP A 247 -3.57 -36.34 13.40
C ASP A 247 -2.53 -36.76 14.46
N ILE A 248 -1.97 -37.97 14.30
CA ILE A 248 -0.92 -38.55 15.13
C ILE A 248 0.18 -39.16 14.26
N ILE A 249 1.43 -38.99 14.66
CA ILE A 249 2.56 -39.75 14.14
C ILE A 249 3.07 -40.59 15.30
N ILE A 250 3.08 -41.91 15.10
CA ILE A 250 3.64 -42.85 16.06
C ILE A 250 4.65 -43.76 15.35
N PHE A 251 5.79 -43.91 15.96
CA PHE A 251 6.78 -44.95 15.63
C PHE A 251 7.04 -45.79 16.88
N VAL A 252 6.86 -47.11 16.76
CA VAL A 252 7.05 -48.05 17.84
C VAL A 252 8.23 -48.96 17.47
N PRO A 253 9.33 -49.01 18.24
CA PRO A 253 10.44 -49.90 17.97
C PRO A 253 10.02 -51.37 18.07
N ASP A 254 10.58 -52.26 17.25
CA ASP A 254 10.32 -53.69 17.27
C ASP A 254 11.19 -54.42 18.29
N ALA A 255 12.31 -53.83 18.71
CA ALA A 255 13.25 -54.38 19.68
C ALA A 255 13.99 -53.29 20.44
N PHE A 256 14.56 -53.65 21.61
CA PHE A 256 15.47 -52.79 22.35
C PHE A 256 16.47 -53.65 23.13
N THR A 257 17.61 -53.05 23.51
CA THR A 257 18.75 -53.73 24.13
C THR A 257 19.24 -52.91 25.33
N PRO A 258 18.82 -53.21 26.56
CA PRO A 258 19.19 -52.44 27.76
C PRO A 258 20.56 -52.88 28.33
N ASP A 259 21.61 -52.81 27.53
CA ASP A 259 22.97 -53.20 27.89
C ASP A 259 23.93 -52.01 28.06
N ASN A 260 23.46 -50.82 27.84
CA ASN A 260 24.23 -49.57 27.86
C ASN A 260 25.48 -49.56 26.92
N SER A 261 25.54 -50.47 25.94
CA SER A 261 26.68 -50.61 25.03
C SER A 261 26.48 -49.87 23.68
N GLY A 262 25.25 -49.48 23.36
CA GLY A 262 24.85 -48.81 22.12
C GLY A 262 24.36 -47.38 22.33
N PRO A 263 23.70 -46.78 21.32
CA PRO A 263 23.02 -45.50 21.49
C PRO A 263 22.01 -45.55 22.64
N ASN A 264 22.02 -44.55 23.51
CA ASN A 264 21.14 -44.48 24.70
C ASN A 264 19.65 -44.68 24.39
N GLU A 265 19.24 -44.39 23.17
CA GLU A 265 17.87 -44.55 22.68
C GLU A 265 17.41 -46.02 22.61
N ASN A 266 18.33 -46.98 22.47
CA ASN A 266 18.03 -48.42 22.46
C ASN A 266 17.99 -49.06 23.83
N ASN A 267 18.39 -48.36 24.88
CA ASN A 267 18.43 -48.91 26.24
C ASN A 267 17.04 -49.03 26.89
N THR A 268 16.03 -48.41 26.30
CA THR A 268 14.65 -48.46 26.78
C THR A 268 13.67 -48.62 25.61
N PHE A 269 12.63 -49.43 25.83
CA PHE A 269 11.51 -49.45 24.90
C PHE A 269 10.69 -48.19 25.09
N LYS A 270 10.79 -47.25 24.11
CA LYS A 270 10.11 -45.96 24.15
C LYS A 270 9.61 -45.62 22.75
N PRO A 271 8.28 -45.58 22.51
CA PRO A 271 7.71 -45.12 21.28
C PRO A 271 7.93 -43.60 21.08
N LEU A 272 8.12 -43.20 19.83
CA LEU A 272 8.08 -41.79 19.44
C LEU A 272 6.64 -41.45 19.09
N VAL A 273 6.03 -40.47 19.76
CA VAL A 273 4.69 -40.00 19.48
C VAL A 273 4.69 -38.47 19.31
N ILE A 274 4.16 -38.02 18.21
CA ILE A 274 4.06 -36.58 17.88
C ILE A 274 2.60 -36.22 17.71
N ASN A 275 2.21 -34.99 18.09
CA ASN A 275 0.87 -34.43 17.97
C ASN A 275 -0.18 -35.13 18.82
N HIS A 276 0.15 -35.43 20.09
CA HIS A 276 -0.76 -36.04 21.04
C HIS A 276 -1.19 -35.08 22.15
N LYS A 277 -2.34 -35.35 22.74
CA LYS A 277 -2.87 -34.67 23.93
C LYS A 277 -2.59 -35.48 25.19
N SER A 278 -2.73 -36.78 25.11
CA SER A 278 -2.38 -37.74 26.17
C SER A 278 -1.78 -39.01 25.59
N TYR A 279 -1.01 -39.66 26.42
CA TYR A 279 -0.31 -40.89 26.10
C TYR A 279 -0.40 -41.84 27.26
N PHE A 280 -0.53 -43.12 26.97
CA PHE A 280 -0.41 -44.23 27.94
C PHE A 280 0.26 -45.42 27.26
N MET A 281 1.22 -46.06 27.93
CA MET A 281 1.82 -47.29 27.48
C MET A 281 1.84 -48.28 28.61
N ALA A 282 1.51 -49.53 28.33
CA ALA A 282 1.71 -50.69 29.23
C ALA A 282 2.38 -51.84 28.51
N ILE A 283 3.27 -52.54 29.21
CA ILE A 283 3.98 -53.73 28.75
C ILE A 283 3.52 -54.95 29.56
N TYR A 284 3.29 -56.03 28.85
CA TYR A 284 2.80 -57.28 29.41
C TYR A 284 3.72 -58.44 29.04
N SER A 285 3.85 -59.41 29.96
CA SER A 285 4.42 -60.72 29.65
C SER A 285 3.52 -61.48 28.65
N ARG A 286 4.03 -62.57 28.06
CA ARG A 286 3.22 -63.45 27.18
C ARG A 286 2.02 -64.10 27.91
N TRP A 287 2.01 -64.07 29.22
CA TRP A 287 0.96 -64.64 30.09
C TRP A 287 -0.07 -63.58 30.52
N GLY A 288 0.08 -62.30 30.04
CA GLY A 288 -0.81 -61.23 30.38
C GLY A 288 -0.51 -60.45 31.65
N GLU A 289 0.61 -60.79 32.36
CA GLU A 289 1.02 -60.05 33.53
C GLU A 289 1.58 -58.68 33.13
N LYS A 290 1.11 -57.59 33.76
CA LYS A 290 1.57 -56.23 33.50
C LYS A 290 2.92 -55.99 34.19
N LEU A 291 3.95 -55.71 33.39
CA LEU A 291 5.32 -55.52 33.86
C LEU A 291 5.68 -54.05 34.02
N TYR A 292 5.12 -53.18 33.22
CA TYR A 292 5.42 -51.76 33.20
C TYR A 292 4.23 -50.94 32.70
N GLU A 293 4.10 -49.71 33.20
CA GLU A 293 3.17 -48.73 32.64
C GLU A 293 3.69 -47.31 32.85
N THR A 294 3.32 -46.41 31.94
CA THR A 294 3.64 -44.99 32.03
C THR A 294 2.66 -44.14 31.22
N ASN A 295 2.42 -42.90 31.69
CA ASN A 295 1.75 -41.83 30.98
C ASN A 295 2.75 -40.77 30.48
N ASP A 296 4.03 -40.93 30.74
CA ASP A 296 5.10 -40.02 30.47
C ASP A 296 5.92 -40.49 29.25
N LEU A 297 5.84 -39.75 28.14
CA LEU A 297 6.59 -40.04 26.90
C LEU A 297 8.11 -39.98 27.06
N THR A 298 8.61 -39.32 28.10
CA THR A 298 10.04 -39.25 28.36
C THR A 298 10.56 -40.56 28.98
N LYS A 299 9.68 -41.41 29.55
CA LYS A 299 9.98 -42.64 30.20
C LYS A 299 9.73 -43.85 29.31
N GLY A 300 10.67 -44.73 29.20
CA GLY A 300 10.58 -46.01 28.53
C GLY A 300 10.72 -47.19 29.51
N TRP A 301 10.34 -48.39 29.07
CA TRP A 301 10.60 -49.60 29.82
C TRP A 301 12.05 -50.00 29.63
N ASP A 302 12.78 -50.17 30.73
CA ASP A 302 14.21 -50.51 30.82
C ASP A 302 14.47 -52.03 30.80
N GLY A 303 13.45 -52.85 30.56
CA GLY A 303 13.55 -54.31 30.58
C GLY A 303 13.65 -54.90 31.96
N ASN A 304 13.32 -54.18 33.04
CA ASN A 304 13.28 -54.68 34.41
C ASN A 304 11.84 -54.88 34.88
N TYR A 305 11.66 -55.85 35.82
CA TYR A 305 10.41 -56.08 36.52
C TYR A 305 10.70 -56.36 37.99
N LEU A 306 10.02 -55.64 38.88
CA LEU A 306 10.24 -55.73 40.35
C LEU A 306 11.74 -55.63 40.75
N GLY A 307 12.49 -54.76 40.11
CA GLY A 307 13.89 -54.49 40.36
C GLY A 307 14.85 -55.55 39.85
N LYS A 308 14.40 -56.57 39.10
CA LYS A 308 15.21 -57.62 38.48
C LYS A 308 15.09 -57.52 36.93
N PRO A 309 16.17 -57.93 36.23
CA PRO A 309 16.09 -58.02 34.75
C PRO A 309 15.04 -59.06 34.34
N ALA A 310 14.12 -58.61 33.45
CA ALA A 310 13.17 -59.51 32.81
C ALA A 310 13.90 -60.41 31.81
N GLN A 311 13.34 -61.60 31.56
CA GLN A 311 13.93 -62.59 30.68
C GLN A 311 14.00 -62.11 29.25
N GLN A 312 15.06 -62.31 28.51
CA GLN A 312 15.13 -62.06 27.07
C GLN A 312 13.94 -62.74 26.34
N GLY A 313 13.29 -62.07 25.47
CA GLY A 313 12.11 -62.57 24.76
C GLY A 313 11.17 -61.53 24.23
N VAL A 314 10.01 -62.02 23.81
CA VAL A 314 8.95 -61.13 23.21
C VAL A 314 7.93 -60.76 24.27
N TYR A 315 7.61 -59.48 24.34
CA TYR A 315 6.63 -58.86 25.24
C TYR A 315 5.53 -58.18 24.44
N VAL A 316 4.37 -58.07 25.03
CA VAL A 316 3.23 -57.39 24.39
C VAL A 316 3.13 -55.98 24.90
N TYR A 317 2.98 -55.00 24.00
CA TYR A 317 2.69 -53.65 24.38
C TYR A 317 1.24 -53.26 24.04
N LYS A 318 0.69 -52.38 24.86
CA LYS A 318 -0.54 -51.65 24.59
C LYS A 318 -0.24 -50.17 24.74
N ILE A 319 -0.48 -49.41 23.67
CA ILE A 319 -0.29 -47.96 23.66
C ILE A 319 -1.62 -47.31 23.34
N MET A 320 -2.03 -46.37 24.13
CA MET A 320 -3.19 -45.49 23.87
C MET A 320 -2.74 -44.06 23.72
N VAL A 321 -3.13 -43.42 22.64
CA VAL A 321 -2.78 -42.04 22.34
C VAL A 321 -4.04 -41.27 22.04
N THR A 322 -4.25 -40.18 22.74
CA THR A 322 -5.37 -39.23 22.39
C THR A 322 -4.82 -38.12 21.54
N SER A 323 -5.43 -37.89 20.39
CA SER A 323 -5.05 -36.80 19.52
C SER A 323 -5.45 -35.46 20.10
N LEU A 324 -4.96 -34.38 19.51
CA LEU A 324 -5.36 -33.01 19.83
C LEU A 324 -6.84 -32.74 19.58
N GLU A 325 -7.54 -33.59 18.79
CA GLU A 325 -8.99 -33.55 18.53
C GLU A 325 -9.78 -34.52 19.44
N ASP A 326 -9.22 -34.99 20.54
CA ASP A 326 -9.83 -35.92 21.51
C ASP A 326 -10.21 -37.29 20.91
N LYS A 327 -9.62 -37.69 19.76
CA LYS A 327 -9.75 -39.04 19.24
C LYS A 327 -8.76 -39.98 19.92
N VAL A 328 -9.22 -41.13 20.35
CA VAL A 328 -8.38 -42.16 20.98
C VAL A 328 -7.94 -43.19 19.93
N PHE A 329 -6.63 -43.38 19.82
CA PHE A 329 -6.00 -44.40 19.00
C PHE A 329 -5.36 -45.44 19.92
N GLN A 330 -5.58 -46.72 19.63
CA GLN A 330 -4.99 -47.82 20.35
C GLN A 330 -4.10 -48.63 19.42
N TYR A 331 -2.85 -48.86 19.89
CA TYR A 331 -1.86 -49.66 19.20
C TYR A 331 -1.49 -50.79 20.09
N ASN A 332 -1.55 -52.01 19.57
CA ASN A 332 -1.13 -53.22 20.24
C ASN A 332 -0.13 -53.94 19.33
N GLY A 333 0.89 -54.52 19.93
CA GLY A 333 1.92 -55.23 19.19
C GLY A 333 2.91 -55.90 20.14
N THR A 334 4.02 -56.32 19.60
CA THR A 334 5.07 -56.99 20.33
C THR A 334 6.39 -56.25 20.24
N VAL A 335 7.20 -56.36 21.27
CA VAL A 335 8.57 -55.84 21.32
C VAL A 335 9.52 -56.93 21.78
N SER A 336 10.68 -57.03 21.16
CA SER A 336 11.73 -57.99 21.53
C SER A 336 12.72 -57.36 22.49
N LEU A 337 12.84 -57.91 23.69
CA LEU A 337 13.93 -57.60 24.64
C LEU A 337 15.11 -58.47 24.27
N ILE A 338 16.22 -57.87 23.89
CA ILE A 338 17.48 -58.53 23.54
C ILE A 338 18.55 -58.20 24.61
N ARG A 339 19.33 -59.15 25.00
CA ARG A 339 20.41 -58.96 25.95
C ARG A 339 21.65 -59.69 25.49
#